data_22bfd8c2a455d2af2e793eea1550cdad
#
_entry.id   22bfd8c2a455d2af2e793eea1550cdad
#
_cell.length_a   1.000
_cell.length_b   1.000
_cell.length_c   1.000
_cell.angle_alpha   90.00
_cell.angle_beta   90.00
_cell.angle_gamma   90.00
#
_symmetry.space_group_name_H-M   'P 1'
#
loop_
_entity.id
_entity.type
_entity.pdbx_description
1 polymer ?
#
loop_
_entity_poly.entity_id
_entity_poly.type
_entity_poly.pdbx_seq_one_letter_code
_entity_poly.pdbx_strand_id
1 'polypeptide(L)'
;MQFRGYLCRVALEAGLTFACVLPFVLIAAWQSRTRRWNLLLFVASLVVLEVVLVEIPRVDGFQHLHWSWQECLLTTAWPFLLVALVPGISLASLGVTSHFRPGWLKPSIVAGLLALAVPAVFFVLGARKKLDAQGWAFLLIMPGLAEELVFRGVYQPLLNRAFGKPWRLADAEFGWGLIISAILFAASNGLVAVDPQLHARIVFQAAIAPFMMSLVSGWIRERTDSVWPSVFGHNLSNIVIPFATLFT
;
A
#
# COMPACT_ATOMS: atom_id res chain seq x y z
N MET A 1 -23.24 0.21 10.06
CA MET A 1 -22.62 -0.55 11.19
C MET A 1 -22.66 0.30 12.44
N GLN A 2 -23.16 -0.24 13.55
CA GLN A 2 -23.19 0.47 14.84
C GLN A 2 -21.75 0.73 15.35
N PHE A 3 -21.56 1.79 16.12
CA PHE A 3 -20.23 2.23 16.61
C PHE A 3 -19.43 1.13 17.34
N ARG A 4 -20.08 0.27 18.12
CA ARG A 4 -19.40 -0.87 18.76
C ARG A 4 -18.85 -1.88 17.75
N GLY A 5 -19.61 -2.20 16.71
CA GLY A 5 -19.15 -3.09 15.63
C GLY A 5 -17.97 -2.50 14.88
N TYR A 6 -17.97 -1.17 14.64
CA TYR A 6 -16.85 -0.45 14.07
C TYR A 6 -15.56 -0.60 14.89
N LEU A 7 -15.61 -0.33 16.20
CA LEU A 7 -14.43 -0.46 17.06
C LEU A 7 -13.90 -1.90 17.13
N CYS A 8 -14.78 -2.90 17.20
CA CYS A 8 -14.38 -4.30 17.17
C CYS A 8 -13.68 -4.66 15.85
N ARG A 9 -14.20 -4.19 14.73
CA ARG A 9 -13.62 -4.44 13.42
C ARG A 9 -12.23 -3.81 13.28
N VAL A 10 -12.08 -2.53 13.64
CA VAL A 10 -10.77 -1.84 13.67
C VAL A 10 -9.77 -2.60 14.54
N ALA A 11 -10.18 -3.05 15.74
CA ALA A 11 -9.30 -3.80 16.62
C ALA A 11 -8.86 -5.14 16.04
N LEU A 12 -9.78 -5.88 15.39
CA LEU A 12 -9.48 -7.15 14.75
C LEU A 12 -8.55 -6.97 13.53
N GLU A 13 -8.83 -6.03 12.66
CA GLU A 13 -8.00 -5.76 11.48
C GLU A 13 -6.59 -5.28 11.86
N ALA A 14 -6.49 -4.31 12.76
CA ALA A 14 -5.20 -3.84 13.24
C ALA A 14 -4.43 -4.95 13.99
N GLY A 15 -5.10 -5.71 14.86
CA GLY A 15 -4.49 -6.81 15.61
C GLY A 15 -3.94 -7.89 14.71
N LEU A 16 -4.69 -8.34 13.70
CA LEU A 16 -4.23 -9.33 12.72
C LEU A 16 -3.12 -8.78 11.83
N THR A 17 -3.23 -7.53 11.39
CA THR A 17 -2.16 -6.87 10.63
C THR A 17 -0.86 -6.85 11.42
N PHE A 18 -0.90 -6.47 12.70
CA PHE A 18 0.28 -6.52 13.56
C PHE A 18 0.79 -7.94 13.78
N ALA A 19 -0.09 -8.92 13.95
CA ALA A 19 0.32 -10.33 14.07
C ALA A 19 1.07 -10.82 12.82
N CYS A 20 0.63 -10.43 11.62
CA CYS A 20 1.30 -10.76 10.37
C CYS A 20 2.67 -10.08 10.22
N VAL A 21 2.80 -8.84 10.70
CA VAL A 21 4.01 -8.02 10.52
C VAL A 21 5.05 -8.25 11.62
N LEU A 22 4.63 -8.56 12.84
CA LEU A 22 5.48 -8.67 14.03
C LEU A 22 6.70 -9.59 13.86
N PRO A 23 6.59 -10.80 13.29
CA PRO A 23 7.76 -11.67 13.09
C PRO A 23 8.87 -10.99 12.27
N PHE A 24 8.49 -10.27 11.21
CA PHE A 24 9.42 -9.56 10.33
C PHE A 24 10.04 -8.34 11.01
N VAL A 25 9.27 -7.61 11.81
CA VAL A 25 9.77 -6.50 12.65
C VAL A 25 10.80 -7.02 13.66
N LEU A 26 10.53 -8.17 14.30
CA LEU A 26 11.47 -8.78 15.26
C LEU A 26 12.76 -9.24 14.57
N ILE A 27 12.67 -9.88 13.39
CA ILE A 27 13.86 -10.27 12.61
C ILE A 27 14.63 -9.03 12.18
N ALA A 28 13.95 -8.00 11.67
CA ALA A 28 14.57 -6.73 11.28
C ALA A 28 15.27 -6.07 12.48
N ALA A 29 14.64 -6.02 13.64
CA ALA A 29 15.21 -5.47 14.86
C ALA A 29 16.42 -6.28 15.37
N TRP A 30 16.41 -7.60 15.18
CA TRP A 30 17.55 -8.45 15.52
C TRP A 30 18.75 -8.23 14.59
N GLN A 31 18.50 -8.09 13.29
CA GLN A 31 19.54 -7.89 12.29
C GLN A 31 20.07 -6.44 12.22
N SER A 32 19.26 -5.46 12.62
CA SER A 32 19.64 -4.06 12.51
C SER A 32 20.52 -3.62 13.68
N ARG A 33 21.60 -2.90 13.38
CA ARG A 33 22.45 -2.26 14.39
C ARG A 33 21.78 -1.03 15.02
N THR A 34 20.86 -0.39 14.30
CA THR A 34 20.11 0.79 14.76
C THR A 34 18.69 0.38 15.14
N ARG A 35 18.33 0.55 16.41
CA ARG A 35 16.98 0.26 16.90
C ARG A 35 16.30 1.55 17.31
N ARG A 36 15.45 2.09 16.43
CA ARG A 36 14.69 3.31 16.70
C ARG A 36 13.26 2.96 17.09
N TRP A 37 13.06 2.49 18.32
CA TRP A 37 11.76 2.05 18.82
C TRP A 37 10.67 3.13 18.73
N ASN A 38 11.04 4.40 18.92
CA ASN A 38 10.12 5.53 18.75
C ASN A 38 9.54 5.63 17.33
N LEU A 39 10.36 5.37 16.29
CA LEU A 39 9.86 5.31 14.91
C LEU A 39 8.94 4.11 14.68
N LEU A 40 9.23 2.97 15.28
CA LEU A 40 8.38 1.78 15.15
C LEU A 40 7.02 1.98 15.82
N LEU A 41 7.00 2.57 17.03
CA LEU A 41 5.75 2.95 17.71
C LEU A 41 4.98 4.00 16.89
N PHE A 42 5.67 4.96 16.29
CA PHE A 42 5.05 5.95 15.41
C PHE A 42 4.44 5.28 14.17
N VAL A 43 5.16 4.39 13.48
CA VAL A 43 4.59 3.62 12.35
C VAL A 43 3.40 2.79 12.80
N ALA A 44 3.48 2.13 13.95
CA ALA A 44 2.36 1.35 14.48
C ALA A 44 1.11 2.22 14.73
N SER A 45 1.27 3.44 15.27
CA SER A 45 0.15 4.36 15.45
C SER A 45 -0.45 4.83 14.12
N LEU A 46 0.39 5.01 13.08
CA LEU A 46 -0.08 5.36 11.74
C LEU A 46 -0.82 4.19 11.06
N VAL A 47 -0.42 2.94 11.30
CA VAL A 47 -1.16 1.75 10.83
C VAL A 47 -2.55 1.69 11.47
N VAL A 48 -2.66 1.95 12.77
CA VAL A 48 -3.98 2.04 13.43
C VAL A 48 -4.81 3.17 12.86
N LEU A 49 -4.21 4.35 12.63
CA LEU A 49 -4.89 5.48 11.99
C LEU A 49 -5.42 5.10 10.60
N GLU A 50 -4.62 4.43 9.79
CA GLU A 50 -5.03 3.97 8.45
C GLU A 50 -6.23 3.04 8.53
N VAL A 51 -6.19 2.02 9.39
CA VAL A 51 -7.33 1.09 9.58
C VAL A 51 -8.59 1.85 10.03
N VAL A 52 -8.44 2.82 10.94
CA VAL A 52 -9.56 3.69 11.38
C VAL A 52 -10.14 4.45 10.20
N LEU A 53 -9.30 5.09 9.37
CA LEU A 53 -9.76 5.92 8.24
C LEU A 53 -10.43 5.09 7.14
N VAL A 54 -9.89 3.90 6.85
CA VAL A 54 -10.46 2.97 5.86
C VAL A 54 -11.84 2.45 6.30
N GLU A 55 -12.05 2.27 7.60
CA GLU A 55 -13.31 1.77 8.15
C GLU A 55 -14.38 2.86 8.37
N ILE A 56 -14.03 4.15 8.43
CA ILE A 56 -15.00 5.26 8.64
C ILE A 56 -16.14 5.24 7.63
N PRO A 57 -15.92 5.08 6.31
CA PRO A 57 -17.01 5.09 5.33
C PRO A 57 -18.02 3.95 5.48
N ARG A 58 -17.68 2.91 6.26
CA ARG A 58 -18.57 1.79 6.55
C ARG A 58 -19.54 2.05 7.71
N VAL A 59 -19.36 3.17 8.42
CA VAL A 59 -20.31 3.62 9.47
C VAL A 59 -21.55 4.21 8.79
N ASP A 60 -22.75 3.90 9.35
CA ASP A 60 -24.01 4.40 8.82
C ASP A 60 -23.99 5.94 8.71
N GLY A 61 -24.42 6.45 7.58
CA GLY A 61 -24.44 7.88 7.27
C GLY A 61 -23.29 8.37 6.37
N PHE A 62 -22.23 7.58 6.15
CA PHE A 62 -21.10 7.98 5.30
C PHE A 62 -21.08 7.32 3.90
N GLN A 63 -21.86 6.29 3.65
CA GLN A 63 -21.88 5.57 2.38
C GLN A 63 -22.71 6.28 1.30
N HIS A 64 -22.12 7.29 0.65
CA HIS A 64 -22.81 7.99 -0.45
C HIS A 64 -22.09 7.92 -1.79
N LEU A 65 -20.84 7.47 -1.84
CA LEU A 65 -20.07 7.36 -3.08
C LEU A 65 -19.77 5.89 -3.42
N HIS A 66 -19.97 5.54 -4.71
CA HIS A 66 -19.54 4.26 -5.23
C HIS A 66 -18.00 4.15 -5.27
N TRP A 67 -17.48 2.94 -5.42
CA TRP A 67 -16.06 2.68 -5.67
C TRP A 67 -15.09 3.13 -4.57
N SER A 68 -15.49 3.19 -3.31
CA SER A 68 -14.61 3.57 -2.18
C SER A 68 -13.91 4.93 -2.34
N TRP A 69 -14.53 5.89 -3.03
CA TRP A 69 -13.97 7.24 -3.19
C TRP A 69 -13.64 7.91 -1.87
N GLN A 70 -14.55 7.81 -0.88
CA GLN A 70 -14.36 8.43 0.44
C GLN A 70 -13.17 7.82 1.17
N GLU A 71 -13.04 6.50 1.15
CA GLU A 71 -11.93 5.76 1.72
C GLU A 71 -10.61 6.24 1.11
N CYS A 72 -10.50 6.21 -0.21
CA CYS A 72 -9.30 6.65 -0.91
C CYS A 72 -8.98 8.13 -0.71
N LEU A 73 -9.98 9.00 -0.60
CA LEU A 73 -9.76 10.43 -0.31
C LEU A 73 -9.20 10.63 1.09
N LEU A 74 -9.72 9.94 2.11
CA LEU A 74 -9.20 9.98 3.48
C LEU A 74 -7.78 9.44 3.54
N THR A 75 -7.54 8.28 2.90
CA THR A 75 -6.22 7.66 2.78
C THR A 75 -5.22 8.56 2.06
N THR A 76 -5.64 9.27 1.01
CA THR A 76 -4.78 10.23 0.31
C THR A 76 -4.48 11.47 1.15
N ALA A 77 -5.44 11.95 1.92
CA ALA A 77 -5.32 13.22 2.64
C ALA A 77 -4.38 13.15 3.85
N TRP A 78 -4.40 12.06 4.63
CA TRP A 78 -3.65 12.00 5.88
C TRP A 78 -2.11 12.06 5.74
N PRO A 79 -1.45 11.51 4.68
CA PRO A 79 -0.01 11.75 4.47
C PRO A 79 0.34 13.23 4.29
N PHE A 80 -0.52 14.02 3.68
CA PHE A 80 -0.32 15.47 3.57
C PHE A 80 -0.52 16.18 4.92
N LEU A 81 -1.49 15.75 5.73
CA LEU A 81 -1.63 16.22 7.10
C LEU A 81 -0.40 15.88 7.95
N LEU A 82 0.19 14.70 7.74
CA LEU A 82 1.44 14.31 8.40
C LEU A 82 2.59 15.27 8.06
N VAL A 83 2.73 15.67 6.80
CA VAL A 83 3.72 16.68 6.38
C VAL A 83 3.47 18.02 7.05
N ALA A 84 2.21 18.42 7.20
CA ALA A 84 1.86 19.69 7.83
C ALA A 84 2.08 19.71 9.35
N LEU A 85 1.91 18.57 10.02
CA LEU A 85 1.87 18.50 11.49
C LEU A 85 3.16 17.95 12.12
N VAL A 86 3.95 17.15 11.38
CA VAL A 86 5.12 16.45 11.95
C VAL A 86 6.42 17.08 11.45
N PRO A 87 7.18 17.77 12.30
CA PRO A 87 8.49 18.32 11.93
C PRO A 87 9.45 17.23 11.42
N GLY A 88 10.17 17.52 10.32
CA GLY A 88 11.12 16.58 9.71
C GLY A 88 10.51 15.58 8.72
N ILE A 89 9.19 15.66 8.48
CA ILE A 89 8.52 15.02 7.36
C ILE A 89 8.20 16.07 6.30
N SER A 90 8.57 15.82 5.06
CA SER A 90 8.35 16.74 3.93
C SER A 90 7.80 15.99 2.73
N LEU A 91 7.22 16.68 1.75
CA LEU A 91 6.76 16.08 0.50
C LEU A 91 7.90 15.31 -0.20
N ALA A 92 9.11 15.86 -0.22
CA ALA A 92 10.27 15.19 -0.77
C ALA A 92 10.62 13.90 -0.01
N SER A 93 10.51 13.89 1.33
CA SER A 93 10.75 12.67 2.13
C SER A 93 9.70 11.59 1.89
N LEU A 94 8.47 11.98 1.54
CA LEU A 94 7.42 11.08 1.08
C LEU A 94 7.62 10.62 -0.38
N GLY A 95 8.59 11.20 -1.11
CA GLY A 95 8.80 10.93 -2.53
C GLY A 95 7.80 11.63 -3.44
N VAL A 96 7.05 12.61 -2.94
CA VAL A 96 6.20 13.48 -3.75
C VAL A 96 7.11 14.53 -4.40
N THR A 97 7.80 14.11 -5.45
CA THR A 97 8.80 14.91 -6.15
C THR A 97 8.84 14.53 -7.63
N SER A 98 9.15 15.52 -8.48
CA SER A 98 9.44 15.32 -9.91
C SER A 98 10.93 15.06 -10.19
N HIS A 99 11.78 15.08 -9.17
CA HIS A 99 13.19 14.74 -9.30
C HIS A 99 13.38 13.24 -9.21
N PHE A 100 13.92 12.65 -10.26
CA PHE A 100 14.18 11.22 -10.34
C PHE A 100 15.69 10.95 -10.37
N ARG A 101 16.13 9.83 -9.78
CA ARG A 101 17.52 9.39 -9.88
C ARG A 101 17.94 9.15 -11.33
N PRO A 102 19.20 9.48 -11.73
CA PRO A 102 19.68 9.18 -13.06
C PRO A 102 19.49 7.70 -13.44
N GLY A 103 19.11 7.45 -14.70
CA GLY A 103 18.93 6.10 -15.22
C GLY A 103 17.72 5.34 -14.63
N TRP A 104 16.76 6.01 -14.03
CA TRP A 104 15.58 5.41 -13.40
C TRP A 104 14.59 4.78 -14.39
N LEU A 105 14.48 5.34 -15.60
CA LEU A 105 13.38 5.06 -16.52
C LEU A 105 13.35 3.60 -17.00
N LYS A 106 14.47 3.11 -17.58
CA LYS A 106 14.54 1.76 -18.15
C LYS A 106 14.23 0.66 -17.11
N PRO A 107 14.89 0.62 -15.94
CA PRO A 107 14.59 -0.40 -14.93
C PRO A 107 13.17 -0.27 -14.38
N SER A 108 12.62 0.94 -14.24
CA SER A 108 11.24 1.14 -13.79
C SER A 108 10.22 0.64 -14.81
N ILE A 109 10.46 0.84 -16.12
CA ILE A 109 9.61 0.28 -17.17
C ILE A 109 9.64 -1.25 -17.11
N VAL A 110 10.83 -1.86 -17.01
CA VAL A 110 10.95 -3.33 -16.93
C VAL A 110 10.20 -3.87 -15.69
N ALA A 111 10.41 -3.26 -14.54
CA ALA A 111 9.72 -3.64 -13.32
C ALA A 111 8.18 -3.44 -13.42
N GLY A 112 7.73 -2.35 -14.03
CA GLY A 112 6.32 -2.10 -14.30
C GLY A 112 5.70 -3.15 -15.23
N LEU A 113 6.38 -3.52 -16.31
CA LEU A 113 5.92 -4.59 -17.22
C LEU A 113 5.82 -5.95 -16.50
N LEU A 114 6.77 -6.27 -15.62
CA LEU A 114 6.69 -7.47 -14.79
C LEU A 114 5.48 -7.42 -13.83
N ALA A 115 5.19 -6.25 -13.24
CA ALA A 115 4.01 -6.07 -12.40
C ALA A 115 2.70 -6.29 -13.19
N LEU A 116 2.63 -5.82 -14.45
CA LEU A 116 1.46 -6.02 -15.32
C LEU A 116 1.23 -7.49 -15.71
N ALA A 117 2.25 -8.35 -15.62
CA ALA A 117 2.08 -9.78 -15.87
C ALA A 117 1.11 -10.42 -14.85
N VAL A 118 1.05 -9.94 -13.62
CA VAL A 118 0.17 -10.48 -12.58
C VAL A 118 -1.32 -10.38 -12.98
N PRO A 119 -1.90 -9.19 -13.23
CA PRO A 119 -3.29 -9.10 -13.68
C PRO A 119 -3.52 -9.73 -15.06
N ALA A 120 -2.52 -9.76 -15.95
CA ALA A 120 -2.64 -10.45 -17.24
C ALA A 120 -2.83 -11.96 -17.06
N VAL A 121 -2.10 -12.60 -16.14
CA VAL A 121 -2.30 -14.02 -15.78
C VAL A 121 -3.70 -14.24 -15.25
N PHE A 122 -4.21 -13.41 -14.34
CA PHE A 122 -5.58 -13.52 -13.83
C PHE A 122 -6.62 -13.37 -14.94
N PHE A 123 -6.40 -12.49 -15.91
CA PHE A 123 -7.28 -12.38 -17.09
C PHE A 123 -7.29 -13.67 -17.90
N VAL A 124 -6.13 -14.26 -18.18
CA VAL A 124 -6.01 -15.55 -18.89
C VAL A 124 -6.71 -16.67 -18.11
N LEU A 125 -6.64 -16.66 -16.78
CA LEU A 125 -7.33 -17.61 -15.90
C LEU A 125 -8.84 -17.35 -15.78
N GLY A 126 -9.40 -16.42 -16.55
CA GLY A 126 -10.84 -16.17 -16.63
C GLY A 126 -11.36 -15.00 -15.83
N ALA A 127 -10.50 -14.23 -15.17
CA ALA A 127 -10.96 -13.02 -14.48
C ALA A 127 -11.50 -12.00 -15.50
N ARG A 128 -12.70 -11.48 -15.24
CA ARG A 128 -13.38 -10.47 -16.06
C ARG A 128 -13.93 -9.37 -15.15
N LYS A 129 -13.87 -8.13 -15.62
CA LYS A 129 -14.40 -6.98 -14.88
C LYS A 129 -14.91 -5.93 -15.84
N LYS A 130 -16.24 -5.71 -15.85
CA LYS A 130 -16.85 -4.58 -16.55
C LYS A 130 -16.92 -3.37 -15.63
N LEU A 131 -16.66 -2.20 -16.19
CA LEU A 131 -16.68 -0.93 -15.48
C LEU A 131 -17.64 0.05 -16.18
N ASP A 132 -18.30 0.87 -15.38
CA ASP A 132 -18.92 2.11 -15.81
C ASP A 132 -17.88 3.25 -15.91
N ALA A 133 -18.29 4.41 -16.38
CA ALA A 133 -17.40 5.56 -16.52
C ALA A 133 -16.76 5.99 -15.18
N GLN A 134 -17.53 5.89 -14.08
CA GLN A 134 -17.03 6.21 -12.75
C GLN A 134 -15.96 5.20 -12.27
N GLY A 135 -16.18 3.91 -12.54
CA GLY A 135 -15.20 2.85 -12.23
C GLY A 135 -13.89 3.03 -12.98
N TRP A 136 -13.93 3.44 -14.27
CA TRP A 136 -12.74 3.79 -15.03
C TRP A 136 -12.01 4.97 -14.40
N ALA A 137 -12.71 6.07 -14.11
CA ALA A 137 -12.10 7.24 -13.47
C ALA A 137 -11.48 6.89 -12.11
N PHE A 138 -12.18 6.08 -11.30
CA PHE A 138 -11.69 5.62 -10.01
C PHE A 138 -10.39 4.82 -10.14
N LEU A 139 -10.39 3.74 -10.94
CA LEU A 139 -9.23 2.85 -11.06
C LEU A 139 -8.02 3.50 -11.73
N LEU A 140 -8.24 4.49 -12.59
CA LEU A 140 -7.15 5.25 -13.23
C LEU A 140 -6.46 6.23 -12.28
N ILE A 141 -7.11 6.66 -11.19
CA ILE A 141 -6.63 7.76 -10.36
C ILE A 141 -6.39 7.33 -8.92
N MET A 142 -7.41 6.77 -8.26
CA MET A 142 -7.47 6.75 -6.81
C MET A 142 -6.68 5.64 -6.12
N PRO A 143 -6.79 4.35 -6.48
CA PRO A 143 -6.15 3.30 -5.69
C PRO A 143 -4.63 3.47 -5.59
N GLY A 144 -3.97 3.68 -6.73
CA GLY A 144 -2.52 3.89 -6.75
C GLY A 144 -2.12 5.18 -6.02
N LEU A 145 -2.88 6.28 -6.17
CA LEU A 145 -2.58 7.52 -5.47
C LEU A 145 -2.69 7.33 -3.95
N ALA A 146 -3.80 6.80 -3.45
CA ALA A 146 -4.03 6.60 -2.03
C ALA A 146 -3.01 5.63 -1.41
N GLU A 147 -2.91 4.44 -1.97
CA GLU A 147 -2.10 3.37 -1.39
C GLU A 147 -0.60 3.62 -1.53
N GLU A 148 -0.11 4.10 -2.69
CA GLU A 148 1.31 4.34 -2.86
C GLU A 148 1.83 5.50 -1.99
N LEU A 149 1.02 6.54 -1.75
CA LEU A 149 1.38 7.60 -0.80
C LEU A 149 1.56 7.06 0.62
N VAL A 150 0.71 6.16 1.05
CA VAL A 150 0.78 5.54 2.39
C VAL A 150 1.95 4.56 2.46
N PHE A 151 1.97 3.56 1.60
CA PHE A 151 2.91 2.44 1.74
C PHE A 151 4.32 2.82 1.29
N ARG A 152 4.49 3.55 0.17
CA ARG A 152 5.82 3.95 -0.36
C ARG A 152 6.22 5.35 0.06
N GLY A 153 5.24 6.22 0.33
CA GLY A 153 5.52 7.57 0.82
C GLY A 153 5.77 7.62 2.32
N VAL A 154 5.00 6.90 3.13
CA VAL A 154 5.09 6.98 4.59
C VAL A 154 5.75 5.75 5.21
N TYR A 155 5.17 4.55 5.09
CA TYR A 155 5.65 3.39 5.84
C TYR A 155 7.05 2.95 5.43
N GLN A 156 7.29 2.76 4.15
CA GLN A 156 8.58 2.29 3.65
C GLN A 156 9.75 3.18 4.07
N PRO A 157 9.74 4.52 3.87
CA PRO A 157 10.86 5.37 4.29
C PRO A 157 11.00 5.48 5.80
N LEU A 158 9.92 5.46 6.58
CA LEU A 158 10.01 5.47 8.05
C LEU A 158 10.65 4.18 8.58
N LEU A 159 10.25 3.03 8.05
CA LEU A 159 10.82 1.73 8.37
C LEU A 159 12.29 1.62 7.90
N ASN A 160 12.64 2.19 6.74
CA ASN A 160 14.03 2.29 6.30
C ASN A 160 14.87 3.16 7.23
N ARG A 161 14.31 4.25 7.78
CA ARG A 161 14.99 5.06 8.81
C ARG A 161 15.18 4.29 10.12
N ALA A 162 14.27 3.36 10.44
CA ALA A 162 14.36 2.53 11.64
C ALA A 162 15.39 1.40 11.53
N PHE A 163 15.47 0.73 10.37
CA PHE A 163 16.23 -0.50 10.18
C PHE A 163 17.41 -0.38 9.21
N GLY A 164 17.50 0.71 8.43
CA GLY A 164 18.52 0.89 7.39
C GLY A 164 18.17 0.19 6.08
N LYS A 165 19.08 0.31 5.10
CA LYS A 165 18.97 -0.27 3.74
C LYS A 165 20.21 -1.12 3.44
N PRO A 166 20.35 -2.33 4.00
CA PRO A 166 21.57 -3.13 3.87
C PRO A 166 21.72 -3.84 2.53
N TRP A 167 20.67 -3.89 1.70
CA TRP A 167 20.67 -4.62 0.44
C TRP A 167 20.68 -3.70 -0.77
N ARG A 168 21.24 -4.19 -1.90
CA ARG A 168 21.28 -3.48 -3.17
C ARG A 168 20.91 -4.40 -4.33
N LEU A 169 20.04 -3.92 -5.21
CA LEU A 169 19.66 -4.61 -6.45
C LEU A 169 19.46 -3.58 -7.56
N ALA A 170 20.19 -3.73 -8.68
CA ALA A 170 20.09 -2.86 -9.86
C ALA A 170 20.11 -1.36 -9.49
N ASP A 171 21.10 -0.94 -8.68
CA ASP A 171 21.33 0.42 -8.19
C ASP A 171 20.25 0.98 -7.26
N ALA A 172 19.30 0.18 -6.81
CA ALA A 172 18.41 0.53 -5.72
C ALA A 172 18.92 -0.05 -4.39
N GLU A 173 19.11 0.81 -3.39
CA GLU A 173 19.36 0.38 -2.02
C GLU A 173 18.03 0.21 -1.30
N PHE A 174 17.83 -0.94 -0.66
CA PHE A 174 16.60 -1.26 0.05
C PHE A 174 16.86 -2.06 1.32
N GLY A 175 15.83 -2.24 2.12
CA GLY A 175 15.94 -2.96 3.38
C GLY A 175 14.60 -3.50 3.87
N TRP A 176 14.53 -3.74 5.16
CA TRP A 176 13.32 -4.25 5.82
C TRP A 176 12.10 -3.34 5.62
N GLY A 177 12.31 -2.03 5.40
CA GLY A 177 11.22 -1.11 5.11
C GLY A 177 10.42 -1.51 3.88
N LEU A 178 11.07 -1.97 2.82
CA LEU A 178 10.40 -2.48 1.63
C LEU A 178 9.59 -3.75 1.95
N ILE A 179 10.19 -4.71 2.64
CA ILE A 179 9.57 -6.01 2.93
C ILE A 179 8.37 -5.84 3.88
N ILE A 180 8.54 -5.10 4.98
CA ILE A 180 7.48 -4.88 5.96
C ILE A 180 6.35 -4.07 5.36
N SER A 181 6.66 -3.02 4.57
CA SER A 181 5.64 -2.26 3.84
C SER A 181 4.87 -3.12 2.84
N ALA A 182 5.52 -4.10 2.19
CA ALA A 182 4.85 -5.04 1.29
C ALA A 182 3.91 -5.99 2.04
N ILE A 183 4.26 -6.41 3.25
CA ILE A 183 3.38 -7.24 4.09
C ILE A 183 2.20 -6.42 4.60
N LEU A 184 2.42 -5.17 5.03
CA LEU A 184 1.34 -4.24 5.41
C LEU A 184 0.36 -4.03 4.25
N PHE A 185 0.89 -3.81 3.04
CA PHE A 185 0.08 -3.69 1.83
C PHE A 185 -0.75 -4.95 1.55
N ALA A 186 -0.15 -6.13 1.65
CA ALA A 186 -0.86 -7.38 1.47
C ALA A 186 -1.92 -7.60 2.56
N ALA A 187 -1.66 -7.15 3.80
CA ALA A 187 -2.61 -7.22 4.90
C ALA A 187 -3.88 -6.41 4.61
N SER A 188 -3.73 -5.18 4.12
CA SER A 188 -4.86 -4.31 3.76
C SER A 188 -5.57 -4.76 2.47
N ASN A 189 -4.89 -5.50 1.58
CA ASN A 189 -5.39 -5.91 0.26
C ASN A 189 -5.75 -7.40 0.15
N GLY A 190 -6.16 -8.03 1.26
CA GLY A 190 -6.79 -9.34 1.24
C GLY A 190 -6.16 -10.44 2.11
N LEU A 191 -4.94 -10.25 2.65
CA LEU A 191 -4.37 -11.20 3.62
C LEU A 191 -5.21 -11.25 4.89
N VAL A 192 -5.59 -10.09 5.43
CA VAL A 192 -6.50 -9.96 6.57
C VAL A 192 -7.91 -9.70 6.06
N ALA A 193 -8.84 -10.54 6.43
CA ALA A 193 -10.25 -10.40 6.07
C ALA A 193 -11.11 -10.48 7.32
N VAL A 194 -11.97 -9.48 7.52
CA VAL A 194 -12.97 -9.44 8.58
C VAL A 194 -14.35 -9.30 7.93
N ASP A 195 -15.21 -10.29 8.13
CA ASP A 195 -16.55 -10.27 7.56
C ASP A 195 -17.51 -9.35 8.35
N PRO A 196 -18.72 -9.06 7.84
CA PRO A 196 -19.70 -8.22 8.54
C PRO A 196 -20.12 -8.76 9.93
N GLN A 197 -19.96 -10.06 10.16
CA GLN A 197 -20.24 -10.73 11.43
C GLN A 197 -19.04 -10.72 12.41
N LEU A 198 -17.96 -10.02 12.03
CA LEU A 198 -16.71 -9.91 12.79
C LEU A 198 -15.91 -11.22 12.90
N HIS A 199 -16.12 -12.17 11.97
CA HIS A 199 -15.21 -13.30 11.86
C HIS A 199 -13.95 -12.87 11.12
N ALA A 200 -12.83 -12.99 11.79
CA ALA A 200 -11.54 -12.62 11.26
C ALA A 200 -10.78 -13.85 10.77
N ARG A 201 -10.13 -13.73 9.61
CA ARG A 201 -9.35 -14.81 8.98
C ARG A 201 -8.15 -14.28 8.22
N ILE A 202 -7.14 -15.15 8.08
CA ILE A 202 -5.96 -14.88 7.26
C ILE A 202 -6.10 -15.69 5.96
N VAL A 203 -6.02 -15.01 4.80
CA VAL A 203 -6.24 -15.58 3.47
C VAL A 203 -4.95 -15.44 2.66
N PHE A 204 -4.04 -16.38 2.81
CA PHE A 204 -2.71 -16.34 2.16
C PHE A 204 -2.78 -16.25 0.64
N GLN A 205 -3.71 -16.95 -0.01
CA GLN A 205 -3.86 -16.91 -1.47
C GLN A 205 -4.22 -15.52 -1.98
N ALA A 206 -5.05 -14.76 -1.24
CA ALA A 206 -5.42 -13.40 -1.60
C ALA A 206 -4.24 -12.41 -1.41
N ALA A 207 -3.26 -12.76 -0.57
CA ALA A 207 -2.09 -11.94 -0.29
C ALA A 207 -1.01 -11.99 -1.38
N ILE A 208 -0.93 -13.07 -2.16
CA ILE A 208 0.20 -13.33 -3.07
C ILE A 208 0.35 -12.20 -4.09
N ALA A 209 -0.72 -11.88 -4.82
CA ALA A 209 -0.65 -10.86 -5.85
C ALA A 209 -0.36 -9.46 -5.28
N PRO A 210 -1.08 -8.95 -4.25
CA PRO A 210 -0.76 -7.69 -3.61
C PRO A 210 0.68 -7.63 -3.07
N PHE A 211 1.16 -8.70 -2.43
CA PHE A 211 2.52 -8.76 -1.91
C PHE A 211 3.56 -8.62 -3.02
N MET A 212 3.44 -9.39 -4.10
CA MET A 212 4.37 -9.34 -5.23
C MET A 212 4.35 -7.98 -5.92
N MET A 213 3.17 -7.42 -6.17
CA MET A 213 3.00 -6.07 -6.70
C MET A 213 3.66 -5.03 -5.81
N SER A 214 3.49 -5.17 -4.50
CA SER A 214 4.05 -4.28 -3.50
C SER A 214 5.59 -4.32 -3.45
N LEU A 215 6.21 -5.49 -3.60
CA LEU A 215 7.66 -5.61 -3.70
C LEU A 215 8.20 -4.85 -4.91
N VAL A 216 7.54 -4.98 -6.07
CA VAL A 216 7.93 -4.26 -7.29
C VAL A 216 7.77 -2.74 -7.12
N SER A 217 6.62 -2.28 -6.64
CA SER A 217 6.37 -0.85 -6.38
C SER A 217 7.35 -0.28 -5.36
N GLY A 218 7.62 -1.01 -4.28
CA GLY A 218 8.58 -0.63 -3.26
C GLY A 218 10.01 -0.53 -3.81
N TRP A 219 10.41 -1.44 -4.67
CA TRP A 219 11.70 -1.37 -5.35
C TRP A 219 11.78 -0.19 -6.33
N ILE A 220 10.72 0.06 -7.12
CA ILE A 220 10.61 1.24 -7.99
C ILE A 220 10.77 2.53 -7.18
N ARG A 221 10.14 2.63 -6.02
CA ARG A 221 10.26 3.76 -5.10
C ARG A 221 11.71 3.99 -4.67
N GLU A 222 12.44 2.94 -4.31
CA GLU A 222 13.86 3.04 -3.93
C GLU A 222 14.76 3.39 -5.12
N ARG A 223 14.43 2.89 -6.31
CA ARG A 223 15.21 3.15 -7.53
C ARG A 223 15.03 4.57 -8.06
N THR A 224 13.87 5.16 -7.85
CA THR A 224 13.48 6.45 -8.44
C THR A 224 13.56 7.62 -7.48
N ASP A 225 13.50 7.40 -6.17
CA ASP A 225 13.25 8.38 -5.10
C ASP A 225 11.88 9.08 -5.19
N SER A 226 10.99 8.60 -6.06
CA SER A 226 9.67 9.18 -6.27
C SER A 226 8.57 8.12 -6.15
N VAL A 227 7.40 8.51 -5.64
CA VAL A 227 6.20 7.65 -5.58
C VAL A 227 5.49 7.57 -6.92
N TRP A 228 5.65 8.55 -7.79
CA TRP A 228 4.86 8.68 -9.01
C TRP A 228 4.96 7.48 -9.95
N PRO A 229 6.15 6.91 -10.23
CA PRO A 229 6.21 5.71 -11.07
C PRO A 229 5.46 4.52 -10.48
N SER A 230 5.45 4.38 -9.14
CA SER A 230 4.66 3.35 -8.46
C SER A 230 3.16 3.62 -8.56
N VAL A 231 2.72 4.87 -8.38
CA VAL A 231 1.31 5.30 -8.55
C VAL A 231 0.80 4.95 -9.96
N PHE A 232 1.57 5.34 -11.00
CA PHE A 232 1.19 5.04 -12.38
C PHE A 232 1.17 3.54 -12.67
N GLY A 233 2.18 2.80 -12.24
CA GLY A 233 2.26 1.35 -12.41
C GLY A 233 1.12 0.63 -11.72
N HIS A 234 0.76 1.05 -10.51
CA HIS A 234 -0.36 0.50 -9.74
C HIS A 234 -1.69 0.73 -10.46
N ASN A 235 -2.01 1.98 -10.82
CA ASN A 235 -3.25 2.30 -11.52
C ASN A 235 -3.34 1.57 -12.87
N LEU A 236 -2.21 1.50 -13.60
CA LEU A 236 -2.17 0.75 -14.85
C LEU A 236 -2.46 -0.74 -14.64
N SER A 237 -1.93 -1.35 -13.57
CA SER A 237 -2.22 -2.76 -13.27
C SER A 237 -3.69 -3.01 -12.95
N ASN A 238 -4.37 -2.06 -12.29
CA ASN A 238 -5.78 -2.17 -11.94
C ASN A 238 -6.71 -2.15 -13.15
N ILE A 239 -6.30 -1.52 -14.25
CA ILE A 239 -7.13 -1.43 -15.47
C ILE A 239 -6.85 -2.54 -16.48
N VAL A 240 -5.83 -3.41 -16.31
CA VAL A 240 -5.51 -4.48 -17.26
C VAL A 240 -6.70 -5.41 -17.50
N ILE A 241 -7.30 -5.94 -16.44
CA ILE A 241 -8.44 -6.85 -16.55
C ILE A 241 -9.67 -6.16 -17.15
N PRO A 242 -10.12 -4.98 -16.65
CA PRO A 242 -11.22 -4.26 -17.27
C PRO A 242 -10.99 -3.93 -18.73
N PHE A 243 -9.79 -3.45 -19.08
CA PHE A 243 -9.44 -3.11 -20.46
C PHE A 243 -9.50 -4.33 -21.37
N ALA A 244 -8.88 -5.45 -20.98
CA ALA A 244 -8.92 -6.69 -21.74
C ALA A 244 -10.34 -7.25 -21.87
N THR A 245 -11.21 -7.02 -20.86
CA THR A 245 -12.62 -7.46 -20.90
C THR A 245 -13.45 -6.73 -21.96
N LEU A 246 -13.02 -5.55 -22.47
CA LEU A 246 -13.73 -4.85 -23.55
C LEU A 246 -13.69 -5.59 -24.88
N PHE A 247 -12.74 -6.53 -25.05
CA PHE A 247 -12.51 -7.26 -26.30
C PHE A 247 -12.99 -8.72 -26.24
N THR A 248 -13.69 -9.10 -25.17
CA THR A 248 -14.22 -10.46 -24.97
C THR A 248 -15.72 -10.43 -24.71
#